data_7b536bbd5fd20b57e2a18aa5b048165b
#
_entry.id   7b536bbd5fd20b57e2a18aa5b048165b
#
_cell.length_a   1.000
_cell.length_b   1.000
_cell.length_c   1.000
_cell.angle_alpha   90.00
_cell.angle_beta   90.00
_cell.angle_gamma   90.00
#
_symmetry.space_group_name_H-M   'P 1'
#
loop_
_entity.id
_entity.type
_entity.pdbx_description
1 polymer ?
#
loop_
_entity_poly.entity_id
_entity_poly.type
_entity_poly.pdbx_seq_one_letter_code
_entity_poly.pdbx_strand_id
1 'polypeptide(L)'
;MTQIKEVLQDMNPWWKKEFTLEFKERELHKKIEKYLPLRQIITFTGLRRVGKTTLMLKIVEDEIKKGFSARNILFFSFDDFRGIGMDELIKAYEELLEKDIKEGKYLLLLDEIQKLDNWEDKIKRIYDTFKNIKIILSGSESLFIRKKSKSVLAGRIFEFKVETLTFKEFLSFKGVNPKPIGLYEKELKKLFKEFIFTLGFPE
;
A
#
# COMPACT_ATOMS: atom_id res chain seq x y z
N MET A 1 -12.49 -19.45 -12.39
CA MET A 1 -12.62 -19.30 -10.91
C MET A 1 -11.47 -19.94 -10.11
N THR A 2 -10.95 -21.10 -10.48
CA THR A 2 -9.83 -21.75 -9.76
C THR A 2 -8.58 -20.87 -9.74
N GLN A 3 -8.16 -20.32 -10.86
CA GLN A 3 -6.95 -19.53 -11.02
C GLN A 3 -6.93 -18.26 -10.13
N ILE A 4 -8.05 -17.53 -10.02
CA ILE A 4 -8.09 -16.33 -9.17
C ILE A 4 -7.97 -16.67 -7.68
N LYS A 5 -8.54 -17.79 -7.24
CA LYS A 5 -8.44 -18.23 -5.84
C LYS A 5 -7.01 -18.61 -5.45
N GLU A 6 -6.24 -19.20 -6.37
CA GLU A 6 -4.82 -19.48 -6.19
C GLU A 6 -4.01 -18.19 -6.07
N VAL A 7 -4.21 -17.27 -7.01
CA VAL A 7 -3.56 -15.94 -6.98
C VAL A 7 -3.87 -15.18 -5.69
N LEU A 8 -5.12 -15.21 -5.23
CA LEU A 8 -5.49 -14.59 -3.95
C LEU A 8 -4.77 -15.21 -2.75
N GLN A 9 -4.58 -16.53 -2.72
CA GLN A 9 -3.84 -17.19 -1.65
C GLN A 9 -2.35 -16.82 -1.66
N ASP A 10 -1.75 -16.71 -2.84
CA ASP A 10 -0.33 -16.35 -2.99
C ASP A 10 -0.08 -14.89 -2.60
N MET A 11 -0.99 -13.99 -2.98
CA MET A 11 -0.89 -12.58 -2.63
C MET A 11 -1.20 -12.29 -1.15
N ASN A 12 -1.88 -13.20 -0.44
CA ASN A 12 -2.33 -13.01 0.95
C ASN A 12 -1.85 -14.14 1.86
N PRO A 13 -0.53 -14.32 2.04
CA PRO A 13 0.03 -15.43 2.81
C PRO A 13 -0.41 -15.43 4.28
N TRP A 14 -0.79 -14.27 4.85
CA TRP A 14 -1.27 -14.12 6.22
C TRP A 14 -2.61 -14.79 6.51
N TRP A 15 -3.30 -15.27 5.50
CA TRP A 15 -4.52 -16.06 5.72
C TRP A 15 -4.24 -17.45 6.27
N LYS A 16 -3.02 -17.96 6.04
CA LYS A 16 -2.62 -19.34 6.38
C LYS A 16 -1.48 -19.43 7.40
N LYS A 17 -0.62 -18.40 7.45
CA LYS A 17 0.59 -18.41 8.29
C LYS A 17 0.87 -17.04 8.87
N GLU A 18 1.73 -17.01 9.88
CA GLU A 18 2.25 -15.75 10.41
C GLU A 18 2.93 -14.95 9.30
N PHE A 19 2.72 -13.64 9.31
CA PHE A 19 3.27 -12.73 8.31
C PHE A 19 4.19 -11.72 8.99
N THR A 20 5.44 -11.72 8.57
CA THR A 20 6.45 -10.75 8.99
C THR A 20 7.12 -10.17 7.75
N LEU A 21 7.36 -8.87 7.77
CA LEU A 21 8.00 -8.15 6.67
C LEU A 21 9.34 -7.58 7.15
N GLU A 22 10.41 -7.83 6.39
CA GLU A 22 11.64 -7.06 6.58
C GLU A 22 11.41 -5.64 6.07
N PHE A 23 11.16 -4.73 7.00
CA PHE A 23 10.80 -3.36 6.71
C PHE A 23 11.79 -2.38 7.34
N LYS A 24 12.29 -1.47 6.51
CA LYS A 24 13.08 -0.33 6.97
C LYS A 24 12.17 0.88 7.11
N GLU A 25 12.21 1.49 8.29
CA GLU A 25 11.24 2.50 8.68
C GLU A 25 11.33 3.75 7.79
N ARG A 26 10.16 4.24 7.35
CA ARG A 26 9.97 5.45 6.56
C ARG A 26 9.21 6.49 7.38
N GLU A 27 9.60 7.75 7.26
CA GLU A 27 8.88 8.85 7.95
C GLU A 27 7.40 8.92 7.51
N LEU A 28 7.12 8.58 6.27
CA LEU A 28 5.76 8.54 5.73
C LEU A 28 4.89 7.50 6.44
N HIS A 29 5.45 6.35 6.82
CA HIS A 29 4.70 5.29 7.51
C HIS A 29 4.07 5.81 8.82
N LYS A 30 4.84 6.49 9.65
CA LYS A 30 4.34 7.13 10.89
C LYS A 30 3.24 8.16 10.66
N LYS A 31 3.31 8.89 9.54
CA LYS A 31 2.27 9.88 9.20
C LYS A 31 0.96 9.20 8.85
N ILE A 32 1.00 8.07 8.14
CA ILE A 32 -0.19 7.35 7.66
C ILE A 32 -0.99 6.74 8.80
N GLU A 33 -0.35 6.30 9.88
CA GLU A 33 -1.03 5.67 11.02
C GLU A 33 -2.22 6.48 11.56
N LYS A 34 -2.12 7.82 11.53
CA LYS A 34 -3.19 8.72 11.99
C LYS A 34 -4.44 8.68 11.11
N TYR A 35 -4.30 8.21 9.88
CA TYR A 35 -5.38 8.19 8.88
C TYR A 35 -6.02 6.82 8.73
N LEU A 36 -5.39 5.76 9.27
CA LEU A 36 -5.94 4.40 9.20
C LEU A 36 -7.31 4.27 9.88
N PRO A 37 -7.55 4.88 11.06
CA PRO A 37 -8.86 4.80 11.71
C PRO A 37 -9.96 5.61 10.99
N LEU A 38 -9.58 6.56 10.12
CA LEU A 38 -10.52 7.41 9.42
C LEU A 38 -11.13 6.65 8.25
N ARG A 39 -12.40 6.95 7.94
CA ARG A 39 -13.13 6.26 6.88
C ARG A 39 -12.55 6.50 5.48
N GLN A 40 -11.98 7.68 5.25
CA GLN A 40 -11.48 8.06 3.92
C GLN A 40 -10.48 7.03 3.39
N ILE A 41 -10.49 6.89 2.08
CA ILE A 41 -9.56 6.05 1.32
C ILE A 41 -8.16 6.64 1.47
N ILE A 42 -7.18 5.81 1.76
CA ILE A 42 -5.76 6.20 1.67
C ILE A 42 -5.26 5.83 0.28
N THR A 43 -4.56 6.75 -0.36
CA THR A 43 -3.97 6.49 -1.67
C THR A 43 -2.50 6.83 -1.69
N PHE A 44 -1.70 5.88 -2.15
CA PHE A 44 -0.26 6.04 -2.38
C PHE A 44 0.01 6.30 -3.85
N THR A 45 0.56 7.47 -4.16
CA THR A 45 1.03 7.82 -5.50
C THR A 45 2.55 7.95 -5.50
N GLY A 46 3.19 7.76 -6.64
CA GLY A 46 4.63 7.90 -6.77
C GLY A 46 5.22 7.03 -7.88
N LEU A 47 6.51 7.22 -8.12
CA LEU A 47 7.25 6.47 -9.13
C LEU A 47 7.21 4.96 -8.86
N ARG A 48 7.56 4.16 -9.86
CA ARG A 48 7.81 2.73 -9.63
C ARG A 48 9.04 2.58 -8.72
N ARG A 49 9.06 1.50 -7.91
CA ARG A 49 10.19 1.11 -7.03
C ARG A 49 10.47 2.06 -5.85
N VAL A 50 9.59 3.02 -5.55
CA VAL A 50 9.73 3.87 -4.34
C VAL A 50 9.22 3.20 -3.05
N GLY A 51 8.67 1.97 -3.13
CA GLY A 51 8.22 1.21 -1.97
C GLY A 51 6.73 1.36 -1.62
N LYS A 52 5.84 1.70 -2.59
CA LYS A 52 4.38 1.79 -2.34
C LYS A 52 3.80 0.46 -1.85
N THR A 53 4.06 -0.63 -2.57
CA THR A 53 3.60 -1.98 -2.22
C THR A 53 4.16 -2.44 -0.88
N THR A 54 5.45 -2.20 -0.62
CA THR A 54 6.10 -2.51 0.66
C THR A 54 5.42 -1.78 1.82
N LEU A 55 5.05 -0.51 1.63
CA LEU A 55 4.34 0.29 2.61
C LEU A 55 2.92 -0.26 2.87
N MET A 56 2.21 -0.72 1.83
CA MET A 56 0.91 -1.38 1.98
C MET A 56 1.04 -2.68 2.77
N LEU A 57 2.03 -3.52 2.45
CA LEU A 57 2.27 -4.77 3.16
C LEU A 57 2.70 -4.54 4.62
N LYS A 58 3.42 -3.45 4.89
CA LYS A 58 3.74 -3.06 6.27
C LYS A 58 2.50 -2.70 7.07
N ILE A 59 1.54 -2.00 6.46
CA ILE A 59 0.25 -1.72 7.11
C ILE A 59 -0.50 -3.02 7.41
N VAL A 60 -0.47 -4.02 6.51
CA VAL A 60 -1.05 -5.34 6.77
C VAL A 60 -0.45 -5.97 8.01
N GLU A 61 0.90 -6.02 8.09
CA GLU A 61 1.60 -6.58 9.25
C GLU A 61 1.21 -5.87 10.55
N ASP A 62 1.20 -4.54 10.54
CA ASP A 62 0.89 -3.74 11.72
C ASP A 62 -0.56 -3.90 12.18
N GLU A 63 -1.52 -3.95 11.27
CA GLU A 63 -2.92 -4.16 11.62
C GLU A 63 -3.16 -5.57 12.17
N ILE A 64 -2.49 -6.61 11.65
CA ILE A 64 -2.52 -7.96 12.23
C ILE A 64 -1.94 -7.94 13.64
N LYS A 65 -0.80 -7.29 13.87
CA LYS A 65 -0.18 -7.15 15.20
C LYS A 65 -1.07 -6.39 16.19
N LYS A 66 -1.91 -5.46 15.71
CA LYS A 66 -2.92 -4.77 16.52
C LYS A 66 -4.19 -5.60 16.78
N GLY A 67 -4.26 -6.84 16.28
CA GLY A 67 -5.38 -7.76 16.49
C GLY A 67 -6.45 -7.71 15.41
N PHE A 68 -6.21 -7.04 14.27
CA PHE A 68 -7.13 -7.11 13.14
C PHE A 68 -7.12 -8.52 12.55
N SER A 69 -8.29 -9.08 12.25
CA SER A 69 -8.40 -10.43 11.69
C SER A 69 -7.66 -10.52 10.35
N ALA A 70 -6.61 -11.35 10.28
CA ALA A 70 -5.82 -11.54 9.07
C ALA A 70 -6.68 -11.94 7.85
N ARG A 71 -7.71 -12.77 8.07
CA ARG A 71 -8.65 -13.19 7.02
C ARG A 71 -9.65 -12.10 6.60
N ASN A 72 -9.67 -10.94 7.26
CA ASN A 72 -10.45 -9.76 6.87
C ASN A 72 -9.60 -8.72 6.14
N ILE A 73 -8.36 -9.05 5.82
CA ILE A 73 -7.44 -8.22 5.04
C ILE A 73 -7.28 -8.85 3.67
N LEU A 74 -7.69 -8.12 2.63
CA LEU A 74 -7.52 -8.50 1.23
C LEU A 74 -6.54 -7.55 0.55
N PHE A 75 -5.42 -8.08 0.10
CA PHE A 75 -4.49 -7.40 -0.81
C PHE A 75 -4.62 -7.98 -2.22
N PHE A 76 -4.61 -7.12 -3.23
CA PHE A 76 -4.60 -7.53 -4.63
C PHE A 76 -3.80 -6.54 -5.48
N SER A 77 -2.93 -7.06 -6.36
CA SER A 77 -2.17 -6.28 -7.34
C SER A 77 -2.73 -6.49 -8.75
N PHE A 78 -3.18 -5.41 -9.37
CA PHE A 78 -3.63 -5.41 -10.76
C PHE A 78 -2.48 -5.44 -11.78
N ASP A 79 -1.22 -5.34 -11.33
CA ASP A 79 -0.05 -5.51 -12.20
C ASP A 79 0.22 -7.00 -12.47
N ASP A 80 0.08 -7.81 -11.43
CA ASP A 80 0.40 -9.23 -11.47
C ASP A 80 -0.73 -10.06 -12.09
N PHE A 81 -1.99 -9.59 -11.99
CA PHE A 81 -3.14 -10.28 -12.54
C PHE A 81 -4.12 -9.31 -13.21
N ARG A 82 -4.22 -9.41 -14.53
CA ARG A 82 -5.06 -8.52 -15.37
C ARG A 82 -6.37 -9.18 -15.77
N GLY A 83 -7.35 -8.34 -16.13
CA GLY A 83 -8.61 -8.80 -16.71
C GLY A 83 -9.68 -9.22 -15.71
N ILE A 84 -9.41 -9.11 -14.40
CA ILE A 84 -10.42 -9.35 -13.38
C ILE A 84 -11.21 -8.09 -13.05
N GLY A 85 -12.53 -8.24 -12.90
CA GLY A 85 -13.41 -7.20 -12.39
C GLY A 85 -13.43 -7.15 -10.87
N MET A 86 -13.78 -5.97 -10.31
CA MET A 86 -13.86 -5.79 -8.86
C MET A 86 -14.89 -6.72 -8.20
N ASP A 87 -16.03 -6.92 -8.85
CA ASP A 87 -17.11 -7.77 -8.32
C ASP A 87 -16.68 -9.25 -8.32
N GLU A 88 -15.96 -9.68 -9.34
CA GLU A 88 -15.40 -11.03 -9.44
C GLU A 88 -14.33 -11.28 -8.37
N LEU A 89 -13.46 -10.28 -8.14
CA LEU A 89 -12.43 -10.32 -7.10
C LEU A 89 -13.06 -10.49 -5.71
N ILE A 90 -14.05 -9.67 -5.39
CA ILE A 90 -14.76 -9.74 -4.09
C ILE A 90 -15.46 -11.09 -3.94
N LYS A 91 -16.18 -11.54 -4.96
CA LYS A 91 -16.87 -12.83 -4.94
C LYS A 91 -15.90 -14.00 -4.73
N ALA A 92 -14.77 -14.00 -5.43
CA ALA A 92 -13.74 -15.04 -5.26
C ALA A 92 -13.16 -15.06 -3.84
N TYR A 93 -12.97 -13.88 -3.24
CA TYR A 93 -12.52 -13.74 -1.86
C TYR A 93 -13.55 -14.28 -0.86
N GLU A 94 -14.82 -13.90 -1.02
CA GLU A 94 -15.92 -14.37 -0.15
C GLU A 94 -16.09 -15.89 -0.21
N GLU A 95 -16.08 -16.45 -1.42
CA GLU A 95 -16.16 -17.90 -1.63
C GLU A 95 -14.95 -18.66 -1.07
N LEU A 96 -13.73 -18.07 -1.17
CA LEU A 96 -12.51 -18.72 -0.72
C LEU A 96 -12.43 -18.80 0.81
N LEU A 97 -12.90 -17.77 1.51
CA LEU A 97 -12.79 -17.66 2.95
C LEU A 97 -14.11 -17.90 3.69
N GLU A 98 -15.18 -18.25 2.94
CA GLU A 98 -16.54 -18.48 3.49
C GLU A 98 -17.00 -17.27 4.32
N LYS A 99 -16.91 -16.07 3.74
CA LYS A 99 -17.22 -14.80 4.41
C LYS A 99 -18.20 -13.96 3.59
N ASP A 100 -18.93 -13.09 4.28
CA ASP A 100 -19.68 -11.99 3.67
C ASP A 100 -18.97 -10.67 4.00
N ILE A 101 -18.56 -9.92 2.98
CA ILE A 101 -17.86 -8.64 3.13
C ILE A 101 -18.75 -7.57 3.80
N LYS A 102 -20.04 -7.80 3.91
CA LYS A 102 -21.00 -6.93 4.62
C LYS A 102 -20.91 -7.07 6.13
N GLU A 103 -20.39 -8.21 6.61
CA GLU A 103 -20.33 -8.54 8.03
C GLU A 103 -18.91 -8.34 8.60
N GLY A 104 -18.79 -7.53 9.66
CA GLY A 104 -17.50 -7.26 10.31
C GLY A 104 -16.74 -6.10 9.67
N LYS A 105 -15.47 -5.93 10.05
CA LYS A 105 -14.58 -4.89 9.53
C LYS A 105 -13.58 -5.51 8.56
N TYR A 106 -13.35 -4.82 7.45
CA TYR A 106 -12.42 -5.27 6.40
C TYR A 106 -11.41 -4.19 6.05
N LEU A 107 -10.22 -4.64 5.63
CA LEU A 107 -9.16 -3.81 5.06
C LEU A 107 -8.90 -4.31 3.63
N LEU A 108 -9.17 -3.44 2.65
CA LEU A 108 -9.00 -3.72 1.23
C LEU A 108 -7.83 -2.90 0.70
N LEU A 109 -6.76 -3.58 0.26
CA LEU A 109 -5.57 -2.97 -0.31
C LEU A 109 -5.47 -3.34 -1.79
N LEU A 110 -5.52 -2.35 -2.67
CA LEU A 110 -5.52 -2.53 -4.12
C LEU A 110 -4.31 -1.82 -4.73
N ASP A 111 -3.36 -2.61 -5.19
CA ASP A 111 -2.11 -2.11 -5.78
C ASP A 111 -2.25 -1.92 -7.29
N GLU A 112 -1.60 -0.87 -7.82
CA GLU A 112 -1.63 -0.46 -9.23
C GLU A 112 -3.06 -0.34 -9.79
N ILE A 113 -3.93 0.31 -9.04
CA ILE A 113 -5.39 0.41 -9.30
C ILE A 113 -5.73 0.99 -10.67
N GLN A 114 -4.86 1.82 -11.27
CA GLN A 114 -5.08 2.40 -12.60
C GLN A 114 -5.14 1.35 -13.73
N LYS A 115 -4.77 0.12 -13.44
CA LYS A 115 -4.88 -1.00 -14.40
C LYS A 115 -6.27 -1.64 -14.44
N LEU A 116 -7.13 -1.29 -13.48
CA LEU A 116 -8.54 -1.65 -13.48
C LEU A 116 -9.34 -0.61 -14.26
N ASP A 117 -10.06 -1.04 -15.29
CA ASP A 117 -10.94 -0.17 -16.07
C ASP A 117 -12.03 0.48 -15.20
N ASN A 118 -12.25 1.79 -15.38
CA ASN A 118 -13.23 2.58 -14.63
C ASN A 118 -13.12 2.39 -13.10
N TRP A 119 -11.88 2.28 -12.61
CA TRP A 119 -11.59 2.01 -11.21
C TRP A 119 -12.22 3.05 -10.26
N GLU A 120 -12.29 4.33 -10.66
CA GLU A 120 -12.83 5.40 -9.83
C GLU A 120 -14.29 5.15 -9.45
N ASP A 121 -15.11 4.79 -10.43
CA ASP A 121 -16.54 4.51 -10.23
C ASP A 121 -16.75 3.25 -9.39
N LYS A 122 -15.92 2.22 -9.60
CA LYS A 122 -15.94 0.96 -8.84
C LYS A 122 -15.55 1.18 -7.39
N ILE A 123 -14.47 1.92 -7.14
CA ILE A 123 -14.02 2.26 -5.77
C ILE A 123 -15.03 3.14 -5.07
N LYS A 124 -15.57 4.16 -5.76
CA LYS A 124 -16.65 5.00 -5.21
C LYS A 124 -17.85 4.15 -4.78
N ARG A 125 -18.29 3.21 -5.64
CA ARG A 125 -19.41 2.32 -5.32
C ARG A 125 -19.14 1.51 -4.05
N ILE A 126 -17.96 0.88 -3.93
CA ILE A 126 -17.57 0.13 -2.72
C ILE A 126 -17.58 1.06 -1.50
N TYR A 127 -16.92 2.22 -1.60
CA TYR A 127 -16.86 3.18 -0.50
C TYR A 127 -18.23 3.66 -0.06
N ASP A 128 -19.13 3.97 -1.00
CA ASP A 128 -20.47 4.47 -0.68
C ASP A 128 -21.39 3.35 -0.14
N THR A 129 -21.22 2.11 -0.60
CA THR A 129 -22.03 0.95 -0.19
C THR A 129 -21.58 0.38 1.15
N PHE A 130 -20.29 0.16 1.35
CA PHE A 130 -19.76 -0.54 2.51
C PHE A 130 -19.09 0.43 3.49
N LYS A 131 -19.72 0.64 4.65
CA LYS A 131 -19.20 1.53 5.71
C LYS A 131 -18.12 0.87 6.58
N ASN A 132 -18.05 -0.42 6.52
CA ASN A 132 -17.20 -1.31 7.32
C ASN A 132 -15.87 -1.65 6.64
N ILE A 133 -15.63 -1.14 5.42
CA ILE A 133 -14.40 -1.41 4.66
C ILE A 133 -13.48 -0.19 4.68
N LYS A 134 -12.28 -0.37 5.18
CA LYS A 134 -11.16 0.57 4.96
C LYS A 134 -10.49 0.24 3.63
N ILE A 135 -10.32 1.24 2.78
CA ILE A 135 -9.72 1.07 1.44
C ILE A 135 -8.36 1.78 1.41
N ILE A 136 -7.35 1.08 0.91
CA ILE A 136 -6.02 1.62 0.60
C ILE A 136 -5.72 1.31 -0.85
N LEU A 137 -5.31 2.32 -1.60
CA LEU A 137 -4.98 2.21 -3.02
C LEU A 137 -3.54 2.57 -3.26
N SER A 138 -2.93 1.99 -4.28
CA SER A 138 -1.69 2.48 -4.83
C SER A 138 -1.79 2.70 -6.34
N GLY A 139 -0.94 3.58 -6.85
CA GLY A 139 -0.83 3.80 -8.27
C GLY A 139 0.31 4.75 -8.66
N SER A 140 0.46 4.97 -9.98
CA SER A 140 1.46 5.90 -10.51
C SER A 140 1.15 7.36 -10.14
N GLU A 141 2.14 8.25 -10.25
CA GLU A 141 1.94 9.70 -10.00
C GLU A 141 0.81 10.30 -10.85
N SER A 142 0.55 9.74 -12.03
CA SER A 142 -0.52 10.20 -12.92
C SER A 142 -1.93 9.80 -12.47
N LEU A 143 -2.08 9.01 -11.40
CA LEU A 143 -3.36 8.46 -10.96
C LEU A 143 -4.44 9.54 -10.79
N PHE A 144 -4.09 10.67 -10.18
CA PHE A 144 -5.01 11.79 -9.93
C PHE A 144 -4.81 13.00 -10.84
N ILE A 145 -3.98 12.91 -11.88
CA ILE A 145 -3.85 13.99 -12.88
C ILE A 145 -5.14 14.09 -13.70
N ARG A 146 -5.83 12.98 -13.92
CA ARG A 146 -7.10 12.96 -14.65
C ARG A 146 -8.19 13.69 -13.85
N LYS A 147 -8.88 14.65 -14.49
CA LYS A 147 -10.01 15.40 -13.89
C LYS A 147 -11.10 14.45 -13.32
N LYS A 148 -11.34 13.31 -13.98
CA LYS A 148 -12.33 12.32 -13.55
C LYS A 148 -12.01 11.79 -12.15
N SER A 149 -10.77 11.35 -11.88
CA SER A 149 -10.39 10.78 -10.59
C SER A 149 -10.58 11.78 -9.44
N LYS A 150 -10.21 13.05 -9.67
CA LYS A 150 -10.40 14.13 -8.69
C LYS A 150 -11.86 14.43 -8.39
N SER A 151 -12.73 14.42 -9.41
CA SER A 151 -14.15 14.75 -9.22
C SER A 151 -14.94 13.60 -8.59
N VAL A 152 -14.73 12.37 -9.03
CA VAL A 152 -15.46 11.18 -8.57
C VAL A 152 -15.17 10.87 -7.10
N LEU A 153 -13.91 11.03 -6.68
CA LEU A 153 -13.45 10.70 -5.33
C LEU A 153 -13.24 11.92 -4.41
N ALA A 154 -13.72 13.09 -4.83
CA ALA A 154 -13.60 14.32 -4.03
C ALA A 154 -14.13 14.14 -2.60
N GLY A 155 -13.36 14.56 -1.60
CA GLY A 155 -13.70 14.45 -0.18
C GLY A 155 -13.65 13.02 0.41
N ARG A 156 -13.32 12.01 -0.41
CA ARG A 156 -13.27 10.60 0.01
C ARG A 156 -11.85 10.07 0.18
N ILE A 157 -10.83 10.80 -0.25
CA ILE A 157 -9.45 10.34 -0.30
C ILE A 157 -8.48 11.22 0.49
N PHE A 158 -7.47 10.57 1.07
CA PHE A 158 -6.22 11.20 1.48
C PHE A 158 -5.12 10.68 0.55
N GLU A 159 -4.49 11.59 -0.17
CA GLU A 159 -3.39 11.27 -1.07
C GLU A 159 -2.05 11.45 -0.36
N PHE A 160 -1.21 10.43 -0.43
CA PHE A 160 0.16 10.44 0.07
C PHE A 160 1.11 10.14 -1.08
N LYS A 161 1.95 11.10 -1.42
CA LYS A 161 3.02 10.89 -2.37
C LYS A 161 4.14 10.12 -1.70
N VAL A 162 4.46 8.93 -2.23
CA VAL A 162 5.62 8.13 -1.83
C VAL A 162 6.79 8.55 -2.71
N GLU A 163 7.71 9.30 -2.13
CA GLU A 163 8.89 9.77 -2.81
C GLU A 163 10.05 8.79 -2.63
N THR A 164 11.14 9.00 -3.36
CA THR A 164 12.42 8.33 -3.09
C THR A 164 12.89 8.65 -1.67
N LEU A 165 13.88 7.91 -1.17
CA LEU A 165 14.44 8.15 0.16
C LEU A 165 14.99 9.56 0.27
N THR A 166 14.79 10.20 1.41
CA THR A 166 15.63 11.33 1.83
C THR A 166 17.03 10.80 2.18
N PHE A 167 18.06 11.67 2.16
CA PHE A 167 19.40 11.24 2.57
C PHE A 167 19.43 10.69 4.01
N LYS A 168 18.61 11.24 4.88
CA LYS A 168 18.45 10.75 6.27
C LYS A 168 17.87 9.33 6.32
N GLU A 169 16.83 9.05 5.54
CA GLU A 169 16.27 7.69 5.42
C GLU A 169 17.29 6.74 4.79
N PHE A 170 18.03 7.18 3.76
CA PHE A 170 19.10 6.40 3.14
C PHE A 170 20.17 6.00 4.15
N LEU A 171 20.64 6.93 5.00
CA LEU A 171 21.59 6.61 6.08
C LEU A 171 21.01 5.58 7.06
N SER A 172 19.75 5.75 7.44
CA SER A 172 19.05 4.77 8.29
C SER A 172 18.98 3.40 7.63
N PHE A 173 18.71 3.35 6.31
CA PHE A 173 18.67 2.09 5.53
C PHE A 173 20.05 1.40 5.48
N LYS A 174 21.13 2.16 5.51
CA LYS A 174 22.51 1.66 5.61
C LYS A 174 22.93 1.33 7.05
N GLY A 175 22.06 1.54 8.05
CA GLY A 175 22.38 1.34 9.46
C GLY A 175 23.34 2.38 10.02
N VAL A 176 23.50 3.53 9.38
CA VAL A 176 24.41 4.58 9.77
C VAL A 176 23.70 5.64 10.59
N ASN A 177 24.16 5.85 11.84
CA ASN A 177 23.70 6.92 12.71
C ASN A 177 24.87 7.88 13.01
N PRO A 178 25.09 8.91 12.19
CA PRO A 178 26.28 9.76 12.24
C PRO A 178 26.19 10.82 13.36
N LYS A 179 26.33 10.40 14.60
CA LYS A 179 26.37 11.31 15.75
C LYS A 179 27.63 11.06 16.60
N PRO A 180 28.42 12.10 16.88
CA PRO A 180 28.35 13.47 16.33
C PRO A 180 28.84 13.54 14.87
N ILE A 181 28.21 14.39 14.06
CA ILE A 181 28.40 14.45 12.59
C ILE A 181 29.89 14.64 12.21
N GLY A 182 30.63 15.45 12.93
CA GLY A 182 32.03 15.76 12.62
C GLY A 182 32.95 14.52 12.55
N LEU A 183 32.65 13.45 13.29
CA LEU A 183 33.45 12.22 13.24
C LEU A 183 33.21 11.40 11.98
N TYR A 184 32.09 11.61 11.29
CA TYR A 184 31.65 10.81 10.13
C TYR A 184 31.75 11.58 8.80
N GLU A 185 32.41 12.73 8.76
CA GLU A 185 32.40 13.61 7.58
C GLU A 185 32.87 12.92 6.30
N LYS A 186 33.94 12.15 6.35
CA LYS A 186 34.46 11.41 5.18
C LYS A 186 33.50 10.32 4.72
N GLU A 187 32.92 9.59 5.68
CA GLU A 187 31.95 8.52 5.41
C GLU A 187 30.66 9.11 4.83
N LEU A 188 30.15 10.18 5.41
CA LEU A 188 28.98 10.89 4.91
C LEU A 188 29.16 11.42 3.49
N LYS A 189 30.35 11.96 3.15
CA LYS A 189 30.65 12.39 1.76
C LYS A 189 30.61 11.20 0.79
N LYS A 190 31.11 10.03 1.18
CA LYS A 190 31.05 8.81 0.36
C LYS A 190 29.61 8.34 0.18
N LEU A 191 28.85 8.24 1.27
CA LEU A 191 27.44 7.80 1.26
C LEU A 191 26.54 8.80 0.52
N PHE A 192 26.83 10.09 0.58
CA PHE A 192 26.11 11.10 -0.19
C PHE A 192 26.32 10.96 -1.69
N LYS A 193 27.53 10.64 -2.13
CA LYS A 193 27.78 10.30 -3.54
C LYS A 193 26.98 9.08 -3.97
N GLU A 194 26.99 8.00 -3.18
CA GLU A 194 26.20 6.80 -3.45
C GLU A 194 24.70 7.11 -3.54
N PHE A 195 24.18 7.90 -2.58
CA PHE A 195 22.80 8.38 -2.57
C PHE A 195 22.42 9.14 -3.86
N ILE A 196 23.30 10.02 -4.36
CA ILE A 196 23.06 10.74 -5.62
C ILE A 196 23.00 9.76 -6.80
N PHE A 197 23.91 8.78 -6.87
CA PHE A 197 23.91 7.79 -7.95
C PHE A 197 22.67 6.89 -7.94
N THR A 198 22.17 6.55 -6.78
CA THR A 198 20.93 5.75 -6.63
C THR A 198 19.67 6.58 -6.77
N LEU A 199 19.77 7.90 -6.89
CA LEU A 199 18.64 8.84 -6.89
C LEU A 199 17.69 8.63 -5.68
N GLY A 200 18.21 8.06 -4.60
CA GLY A 200 17.43 7.75 -3.40
C GLY A 200 16.40 6.64 -3.57
N PHE A 201 16.49 5.79 -4.60
CA PHE A 201 15.63 4.60 -4.67
C PHE A 201 16.01 3.60 -3.56
N PRO A 202 15.00 2.94 -2.93
CA PRO A 202 15.23 2.02 -1.81
C PRO A 202 15.99 0.73 -2.17
N GLU A 203 16.05 0.40 -3.45
CA GLU A 203 16.71 -0.83 -3.98
C GLU A 203 18.22 -0.65 -4.12
#